data_94cd484091ad4ed1cee968952e760c0d
#
_entry.id   94cd484091ad4ed1cee968952e760c0d
#
_cell.length_a   1.000
_cell.length_b   1.000
_cell.length_c   1.000
_cell.angle_alpha   90.00
_cell.angle_beta   90.00
_cell.angle_gamma   90.00
#
_symmetry.space_group_name_H-M   'P 1'
#
loop_
_entity.id
_entity.type
_entity.pdbx_description
1 polymer ?
#
loop_
_entity_poly.entity_id
_entity_poly.type
_entity_poly.pdbx_seq_one_letter_code
_entity_poly.pdbx_strand_id
1 'polypeptide(L)'
;EARKLTDKIYSHNADFITEHDYKGYKITWSWYSDVFQFCIKYFEIERLIQTIDVLDAQHLKIGNIPPQYRKVLEVYFFNKKITSNVSKGELLSNTKQILFNVTLLLFSMISILFFILRPSKNIGTYTGDFIYKNTESDFRLNHLYEKYQENNIQYVEFIRDTKVKDFFINIFKRRRFAIYYTVIIFFVDLLSKKDKNSKHPQDFYQSILYSYHYSNFVLKKSTLIIEKIFKILRIDKFVLISFSSRSAHLAIAAKSLGIKTIGIMHGLQQKDYAVYEFMQSYQENKKIGCDVYGVWSLYYLEYFKKYSKISNADSFQYSGLLRPVKNINQVDHFERVSENKIKILLISEPLITVSEIIPHLKCLLKNDNIEVSIKVRPMIKDIYYENMILQFPEIQDLKIYDGKLEDVADKFDVFVGSNSTAIIEASLFGKISILLNTVKFGDYFDIDKLIPGRQLLVKDPEFLCKEIQFRVENENDLKTIEKTKHMFFGDNNDGAQWVVDQL
;
A
#
# COMPACT_ATOMS: atom_id res chain seq x y z
N GLU A 1 -14.59 12.86 1.35
CA GLU A 1 -15.77 12.59 0.50
C GLU A 1 -15.72 11.19 -0.09
N ALA A 2 -14.63 10.77 -0.79
CA ALA A 2 -14.54 9.44 -1.40
C ALA A 2 -14.77 8.30 -0.41
N ARG A 3 -14.23 8.38 0.82
CA ARG A 3 -14.48 7.39 1.87
C ARG A 3 -15.95 7.33 2.27
N LYS A 4 -16.58 8.49 2.52
CA LYS A 4 -18.02 8.54 2.87
C LYS A 4 -18.89 7.92 1.78
N LEU A 5 -18.52 8.17 0.51
CA LEU A 5 -19.21 7.57 -0.64
C LEU A 5 -18.99 6.05 -0.68
N THR A 6 -17.77 5.59 -0.43
CA THR A 6 -17.46 4.15 -0.36
C THR A 6 -18.30 3.47 0.74
N ASP A 7 -18.31 4.04 1.95
CA ASP A 7 -19.12 3.52 3.06
C ASP A 7 -20.62 3.50 2.71
N LYS A 8 -21.12 4.53 2.03
CA LYS A 8 -22.52 4.59 1.54
C LYS A 8 -22.81 3.49 0.52
N ILE A 9 -21.91 3.22 -0.43
CA ILE A 9 -22.04 2.14 -1.41
C ILE A 9 -22.16 0.79 -0.71
N TYR A 10 -21.28 0.51 0.28
CA TYR A 10 -21.33 -0.74 1.03
C TYR A 10 -22.59 -0.87 1.87
N SER A 11 -23.00 0.18 2.57
CA SER A 11 -24.23 0.16 3.38
C SER A 11 -25.50 -0.02 2.50
N HIS A 12 -25.51 0.55 1.29
CA HIS A 12 -26.63 0.42 0.35
C HIS A 12 -26.75 -1.01 -0.24
N ASN A 13 -25.69 -1.82 -0.18
CA ASN A 13 -25.62 -3.14 -0.81
C ASN A 13 -25.46 -4.28 0.20
N ALA A 14 -26.08 -4.19 1.37
CA ALA A 14 -25.97 -5.19 2.44
C ALA A 14 -26.38 -6.61 1.97
N ASP A 15 -27.42 -6.74 1.14
CA ASP A 15 -27.87 -8.03 0.60
C ASP A 15 -26.82 -8.65 -0.31
N PHE A 16 -26.19 -7.87 -1.19
CA PHE A 16 -25.12 -8.34 -2.06
C PHE A 16 -23.90 -8.80 -1.26
N ILE A 17 -23.55 -8.08 -0.20
CA ILE A 17 -22.44 -8.45 0.70
C ILE A 17 -22.77 -9.79 1.38
N THR A 18 -24.00 -9.95 1.85
CA THR A 18 -24.45 -11.16 2.54
C THR A 18 -24.50 -12.39 1.61
N GLU A 19 -24.85 -12.22 0.35
CA GLU A 19 -24.86 -13.29 -0.67
C GLU A 19 -23.45 -13.86 -0.91
N HIS A 20 -22.40 -13.03 -0.78
CA HIS A 20 -21.03 -13.43 -1.02
C HIS A 20 -20.31 -13.84 0.28
N ASP A 21 -20.91 -14.78 0.98
CA ASP A 21 -20.34 -15.39 2.20
C ASP A 21 -19.38 -16.53 1.86
N TYR A 22 -18.29 -16.61 2.61
CA TYR A 22 -17.37 -17.74 2.63
C TYR A 22 -17.08 -18.15 4.08
N LYS A 23 -17.75 -19.19 4.56
CA LYS A 23 -17.61 -19.70 5.93
C LYS A 23 -17.80 -18.62 7.02
N GLY A 24 -18.71 -17.70 6.78
CA GLY A 24 -19.01 -16.56 7.65
C GLY A 24 -18.16 -15.30 7.39
N TYR A 25 -17.22 -15.33 6.46
CA TYR A 25 -16.48 -14.14 6.01
C TYR A 25 -17.14 -13.54 4.78
N LYS A 26 -17.55 -12.28 4.87
CA LYS A 26 -18.14 -11.54 3.75
C LYS A 26 -17.03 -11.07 2.81
N ILE A 27 -16.75 -11.85 1.76
CA ILE A 27 -15.58 -11.66 0.90
C ILE A 27 -15.63 -10.37 0.06
N THR A 28 -16.80 -9.79 -0.15
CA THR A 28 -16.98 -8.52 -0.87
C THR A 28 -16.20 -7.37 -0.22
N TRP A 29 -15.96 -7.41 1.09
CA TRP A 29 -15.14 -6.43 1.78
C TRP A 29 -13.68 -6.38 1.31
N SER A 30 -13.21 -7.44 0.64
CA SER A 30 -11.86 -7.46 0.05
C SER A 30 -11.67 -6.38 -1.03
N TRP A 31 -12.72 -5.85 -1.60
CA TRP A 31 -12.69 -4.85 -2.67
C TRP A 31 -12.83 -3.40 -2.17
N TYR A 32 -12.87 -3.17 -0.87
CA TYR A 32 -13.11 -1.84 -0.29
C TYR A 32 -12.16 -0.77 -0.83
N SER A 33 -10.86 -1.05 -0.89
CA SER A 33 -9.88 -0.10 -1.43
C SER A 33 -10.07 0.16 -2.93
N ASP A 34 -10.47 -0.85 -3.69
CA ASP A 34 -10.71 -0.71 -5.12
C ASP A 34 -11.96 0.16 -5.39
N VAL A 35 -13.02 -0.05 -4.60
CA VAL A 35 -14.22 0.80 -4.62
C VAL A 35 -13.89 2.23 -4.18
N PHE A 36 -13.05 2.41 -3.17
CA PHE A 36 -12.59 3.74 -2.77
C PHE A 36 -11.82 4.44 -3.90
N GLN A 37 -10.91 3.74 -4.58
CA GLN A 37 -10.20 4.31 -5.73
C GLN A 37 -11.16 4.70 -6.86
N PHE A 38 -12.21 3.93 -7.06
CA PHE A 38 -13.31 4.30 -7.96
C PHE A 38 -13.99 5.59 -7.49
N CYS A 39 -14.30 5.72 -6.20
CA CYS A 39 -14.99 6.88 -5.63
C CYS A 39 -14.18 8.17 -5.71
N ILE A 40 -12.85 8.11 -5.79
CA ILE A 40 -12.01 9.30 -6.01
C ILE A 40 -12.35 9.99 -7.33
N LYS A 41 -12.74 9.22 -8.35
CA LYS A 41 -13.10 9.72 -9.70
C LYS A 41 -14.61 9.65 -9.98
N TYR A 42 -15.40 9.53 -8.93
CA TYR A 42 -16.85 9.33 -9.05
C TYR A 42 -17.53 10.38 -9.94
N PHE A 43 -17.23 11.64 -9.77
CA PHE A 43 -17.87 12.73 -10.55
C PHE A 43 -17.54 12.67 -12.05
N GLU A 44 -16.33 12.21 -12.41
CA GLU A 44 -15.98 12.01 -13.83
C GLU A 44 -16.85 10.92 -14.46
N ILE A 45 -17.08 9.85 -13.71
CA ILE A 45 -17.90 8.71 -14.15
C ILE A 45 -19.39 9.09 -14.18
N GLU A 46 -19.87 9.84 -13.20
CA GLU A 46 -21.26 10.32 -13.17
C GLU A 46 -21.59 11.18 -14.39
N ARG A 47 -20.70 12.10 -14.78
CA ARG A 47 -20.83 12.88 -16.02
C ARG A 47 -20.86 11.98 -17.26
N LEU A 48 -20.00 10.95 -17.30
CA LEU A 48 -20.00 10.00 -18.41
C LEU A 48 -21.33 9.23 -18.49
N ILE A 49 -21.88 8.79 -17.35
CA ILE A 49 -23.17 8.12 -17.29
C ILE A 49 -24.28 9.02 -17.82
N GLN A 50 -24.38 10.27 -17.35
CA GLN A 50 -25.36 11.23 -17.83
C GLN A 50 -25.26 11.43 -19.35
N THR A 51 -24.03 11.47 -19.89
CA THR A 51 -23.82 11.55 -21.35
C THR A 51 -24.32 10.29 -22.07
N ILE A 52 -24.04 9.10 -21.53
CA ILE A 52 -24.49 7.83 -22.12
C ILE A 52 -26.01 7.66 -22.05
N ASP A 53 -26.65 8.11 -20.97
CA ASP A 53 -28.11 8.03 -20.80
C ASP A 53 -28.85 8.85 -21.85
N VAL A 54 -28.29 9.98 -22.27
CA VAL A 54 -28.87 10.84 -23.33
C VAL A 54 -28.69 10.23 -24.72
N LEU A 55 -27.69 9.31 -24.90
CA LEU A 55 -27.44 8.68 -26.18
C LEU A 55 -28.36 7.48 -26.41
N ASP A 56 -29.21 7.56 -27.39
CA ASP A 56 -30.11 6.44 -27.84
C ASP A 56 -29.35 5.43 -28.71
N ALA A 57 -28.17 5.01 -28.28
CA ALA A 57 -27.32 4.07 -28.99
C ALA A 57 -27.24 2.74 -28.24
N GLN A 58 -27.49 1.62 -28.91
CA GLN A 58 -27.32 0.27 -28.36
C GLN A 58 -25.85 -0.16 -28.32
N HIS A 59 -24.99 0.41 -29.15
CA HIS A 59 -23.57 0.12 -29.22
C HIS A 59 -22.74 1.39 -28.95
N LEU A 60 -21.92 1.34 -27.92
CA LEU A 60 -21.08 2.45 -27.51
C LEU A 60 -19.62 2.03 -27.56
N LYS A 61 -18.80 2.84 -28.22
CA LYS A 61 -17.35 2.68 -28.22
C LYS A 61 -16.74 3.80 -27.39
N ILE A 62 -16.22 3.45 -26.22
CA ILE A 62 -15.60 4.40 -25.30
C ILE A 62 -14.08 4.25 -25.39
N GLY A 63 -13.38 5.34 -25.72
CA GLY A 63 -11.90 5.35 -25.77
C GLY A 63 -11.29 5.45 -24.38
N ASN A 64 -10.13 4.82 -24.18
CA ASN A 64 -9.21 5.00 -23.02
C ASN A 64 -9.85 4.99 -21.62
N ILE A 65 -10.87 4.17 -21.40
CA ILE A 65 -11.47 4.03 -20.09
C ILE A 65 -10.75 2.92 -19.29
N PRO A 66 -10.36 3.14 -18.03
CA PRO A 66 -9.77 2.11 -17.20
C PRO A 66 -10.67 0.86 -17.05
N PRO A 67 -10.12 -0.36 -17.02
CA PRO A 67 -10.90 -1.59 -17.00
C PRO A 67 -11.95 -1.69 -15.87
N GLN A 68 -11.65 -1.14 -14.71
CA GLN A 68 -12.57 -1.13 -13.56
C GLN A 68 -13.82 -0.28 -13.82
N TYR A 69 -13.66 0.88 -14.47
CA TYR A 69 -14.80 1.75 -14.82
C TYR A 69 -15.65 1.13 -15.93
N ARG A 70 -14.99 0.51 -16.88
CA ARG A 70 -15.66 -0.22 -17.95
C ARG A 70 -16.55 -1.32 -17.38
N LYS A 71 -16.07 -2.13 -16.44
CA LYS A 71 -16.87 -3.18 -15.79
C LYS A 71 -18.12 -2.63 -15.12
N VAL A 72 -18.00 -1.50 -14.40
CA VAL A 72 -19.16 -0.86 -13.75
C VAL A 72 -20.17 -0.39 -14.80
N LEU A 73 -19.71 0.25 -15.89
CA LEU A 73 -20.59 0.71 -16.96
C LEU A 73 -21.26 -0.46 -17.71
N GLU A 74 -20.54 -1.56 -17.96
CA GLU A 74 -21.11 -2.78 -18.58
C GLU A 74 -22.20 -3.40 -17.70
N VAL A 75 -22.08 -3.32 -16.38
CA VAL A 75 -23.08 -3.81 -15.42
C VAL A 75 -24.28 -2.86 -15.35
N TYR A 76 -24.05 -1.56 -15.29
CA TYR A 76 -25.10 -0.55 -15.21
C TYR A 76 -25.92 -0.48 -16.51
N PHE A 77 -25.25 -0.43 -17.65
CA PHE A 77 -25.86 -0.42 -18.97
C PHE A 77 -25.96 -1.83 -19.59
N PHE A 78 -26.48 -2.80 -18.85
CA PHE A 78 -26.55 -4.20 -19.28
C PHE A 78 -27.25 -4.42 -20.62
N ASN A 79 -28.11 -3.50 -21.05
CA ASN A 79 -28.83 -3.49 -22.33
C ASN A 79 -28.06 -2.82 -23.47
N LYS A 80 -26.91 -2.18 -23.18
CA LYS A 80 -26.04 -1.54 -24.18
C LYS A 80 -24.71 -2.29 -24.31
N LYS A 81 -24.25 -2.44 -25.55
CA LYS A 81 -22.93 -3.05 -25.79
C LYS A 81 -21.82 -2.01 -25.69
N ILE A 82 -21.05 -2.05 -24.61
CA ILE A 82 -19.91 -1.16 -24.39
C ILE A 82 -18.62 -1.84 -24.86
N THR A 83 -17.89 -1.22 -25.78
CA THR A 83 -16.61 -1.69 -26.28
C THR A 83 -15.52 -0.64 -26.08
N SER A 84 -14.28 -1.06 -25.89
CA SER A 84 -13.11 -0.19 -25.86
C SER A 84 -12.11 -0.60 -26.94
N ASN A 85 -11.21 0.31 -27.31
CA ASN A 85 -10.12 -0.04 -28.22
C ASN A 85 -9.15 -0.99 -27.51
N VAL A 86 -9.12 -2.24 -27.92
CA VAL A 86 -8.10 -3.21 -27.50
C VAL A 86 -6.98 -3.16 -28.55
N SER A 87 -5.76 -2.85 -28.13
CA SER A 87 -4.62 -2.82 -29.06
C SER A 87 -4.18 -4.24 -29.44
N LYS A 88 -3.75 -4.44 -30.71
CA LYS A 88 -3.20 -5.74 -31.18
C LYS A 88 -2.01 -6.23 -30.35
N GLY A 89 -1.29 -5.32 -29.66
CA GLY A 89 -0.19 -5.67 -28.76
C GLY A 89 -0.63 -6.44 -27.50
N GLU A 90 -1.88 -6.33 -27.08
CA GLU A 90 -2.41 -7.06 -25.92
C GLU A 90 -2.54 -8.57 -26.18
N LEU A 91 -2.82 -9.01 -27.40
CA LEU A 91 -2.96 -10.45 -27.73
C LEU A 91 -1.62 -11.20 -27.63
N LEU A 92 -0.53 -10.62 -28.16
CA LEU A 92 0.81 -11.19 -28.05
C LEU A 92 1.36 -11.15 -26.62
N SER A 93 1.03 -10.10 -25.87
CA SER A 93 1.31 -9.98 -24.45
C SER A 93 0.62 -11.09 -23.65
N ASN A 94 -0.63 -11.43 -23.97
CA ASN A 94 -1.41 -12.44 -23.27
C ASN A 94 -0.79 -13.86 -23.39
N THR A 95 -0.29 -14.24 -24.56
CA THR A 95 0.32 -15.58 -24.76
C THR A 95 1.60 -15.74 -23.94
N LYS A 96 2.48 -14.72 -23.95
CA LYS A 96 3.69 -14.71 -23.11
C LYS A 96 3.37 -14.76 -21.63
N GLN A 97 2.34 -14.03 -21.20
CA GLN A 97 1.88 -14.02 -19.82
C GLN A 97 1.32 -15.39 -19.39
N ILE A 98 0.55 -16.05 -20.25
CA ILE A 98 0.02 -17.39 -19.97
C ILE A 98 1.19 -18.39 -19.79
N LEU A 99 2.15 -18.38 -20.71
CA LEU A 99 3.32 -19.27 -20.63
C LEU A 99 4.12 -19.03 -19.35
N PHE A 100 4.32 -17.77 -18.98
CA PHE A 100 5.01 -17.42 -17.73
C PHE A 100 4.22 -17.89 -16.51
N ASN A 101 2.90 -17.71 -16.49
CA ASN A 101 2.05 -18.19 -15.40
C ASN A 101 2.06 -19.73 -15.28
N VAL A 102 2.11 -20.47 -16.39
CA VAL A 102 2.32 -21.92 -16.37
C VAL A 102 3.65 -22.27 -15.70
N THR A 103 4.72 -21.58 -16.05
CA THR A 103 6.05 -21.79 -15.45
C THR A 103 6.00 -21.53 -13.92
N LEU A 104 5.37 -20.46 -13.50
CA LEU A 104 5.18 -20.13 -12.07
C LEU A 104 4.35 -21.20 -11.35
N LEU A 105 3.31 -21.75 -12.01
CA LEU A 105 2.49 -22.81 -11.43
C LEU A 105 3.31 -24.08 -11.21
N LEU A 106 4.04 -24.53 -12.22
CA LEU A 106 4.90 -25.72 -12.13
C LEU A 106 5.94 -25.56 -11.03
N PHE A 107 6.59 -24.40 -10.95
CA PHE A 107 7.55 -24.11 -9.88
C PHE A 107 6.88 -24.11 -8.51
N SER A 108 5.68 -23.52 -8.38
CA SER A 108 4.92 -23.55 -7.13
C SER A 108 4.58 -25.00 -6.72
N MET A 109 4.24 -25.88 -7.66
CA MET A 109 4.00 -27.29 -7.38
C MET A 109 5.27 -27.99 -6.87
N ILE A 110 6.41 -27.75 -7.52
CA ILE A 110 7.71 -28.28 -7.05
C ILE A 110 8.02 -27.74 -5.64
N SER A 111 7.78 -26.46 -5.38
CA SER A 111 7.97 -25.86 -4.07
C SER A 111 7.06 -26.52 -3.00
N ILE A 112 5.79 -26.78 -3.33
CA ILE A 112 4.87 -27.50 -2.44
C ILE A 112 5.42 -28.90 -2.11
N LEU A 113 5.87 -29.66 -3.10
CA LEU A 113 6.46 -30.99 -2.85
C LEU A 113 7.70 -30.90 -1.95
N PHE A 114 8.56 -29.92 -2.17
CA PHE A 114 9.73 -29.65 -1.31
C PHE A 114 9.31 -29.37 0.15
N PHE A 115 8.29 -28.52 0.36
CA PHE A 115 7.84 -28.16 1.70
C PHE A 115 7.09 -29.30 2.41
N ILE A 116 6.38 -30.18 1.70
CA ILE A 116 5.73 -31.38 2.27
C ILE A 116 6.74 -32.30 2.94
N LEU A 117 7.95 -32.41 2.38
CA LEU A 117 8.99 -33.29 2.91
C LEU A 117 9.62 -32.76 4.21
N ARG A 118 9.31 -31.52 4.63
CA ARG A 118 9.77 -30.99 5.92
C ARG A 118 9.00 -31.63 7.08
N PRO A 119 9.69 -32.06 8.14
CA PRO A 119 9.05 -32.76 9.25
C PRO A 119 8.23 -31.84 10.18
N SER A 120 8.53 -30.55 10.20
CA SER A 120 7.92 -29.56 11.11
C SER A 120 6.74 -28.83 10.50
N LYS A 121 5.95 -28.18 11.36
CA LYS A 121 4.96 -27.18 10.94
C LYS A 121 5.65 -26.00 10.29
N ASN A 122 5.00 -25.38 9.32
CA ASN A 122 5.53 -24.26 8.56
C ASN A 122 4.83 -22.96 8.97
N ILE A 123 5.60 -21.87 8.97
CA ILE A 123 5.06 -20.52 9.05
C ILE A 123 4.80 -20.03 7.63
N GLY A 124 3.57 -19.64 7.32
CA GLY A 124 3.27 -18.98 6.05
C GLY A 124 3.59 -17.50 6.14
N THR A 125 4.23 -16.95 5.13
CA THR A 125 4.53 -15.49 5.07
C THR A 125 4.13 -14.92 3.73
N TYR A 126 3.24 -13.92 3.75
CA TYR A 126 2.86 -13.18 2.56
C TYR A 126 3.90 -12.14 2.18
N THR A 127 4.25 -12.07 0.91
CA THR A 127 5.13 -11.02 0.36
C THR A 127 4.62 -10.49 -0.98
N GLY A 128 4.85 -9.19 -1.22
CA GLY A 128 4.64 -8.57 -2.53
C GLY A 128 5.80 -8.76 -3.50
N ASP A 129 6.90 -9.34 -3.04
CA ASP A 129 8.16 -9.53 -3.76
C ASP A 129 8.75 -8.22 -4.32
N PHE A 130 8.63 -7.14 -3.58
CA PHE A 130 9.24 -5.86 -3.92
C PHE A 130 10.76 -5.91 -3.66
N ILE A 131 11.48 -6.53 -4.59
CA ILE A 131 12.94 -6.65 -4.51
C ILE A 131 13.57 -5.31 -4.89
N TYR A 132 14.42 -4.81 -4.02
CA TYR A 132 15.26 -3.65 -4.26
C TYR A 132 16.65 -4.08 -4.72
N LYS A 133 17.41 -3.19 -5.43
CA LYS A 133 18.69 -3.51 -6.11
C LYS A 133 19.66 -4.36 -5.28
N ASN A 134 19.66 -4.23 -3.97
CA ASN A 134 20.62 -4.86 -3.06
C ASN A 134 19.95 -5.79 -2.01
N THR A 135 18.66 -6.12 -2.16
CA THR A 135 17.97 -7.01 -1.23
C THR A 135 17.71 -8.38 -1.88
N GLU A 136 17.79 -9.45 -1.10
CA GLU A 136 17.52 -10.80 -1.56
C GLU A 136 16.02 -11.16 -1.54
N SER A 137 15.22 -10.34 -0.86
CA SER A 137 13.78 -10.53 -0.66
C SER A 137 13.03 -9.21 -0.75
N ASP A 138 11.74 -9.21 -0.44
CA ASP A 138 10.95 -7.99 -0.30
C ASP A 138 11.61 -7.05 0.72
N PHE A 139 12.03 -5.87 0.28
CA PHE A 139 12.79 -4.93 1.10
C PHE A 139 12.09 -4.55 2.42
N ARG A 140 10.75 -4.65 2.47
CA ARG A 140 9.96 -4.38 3.68
C ARG A 140 10.10 -5.48 4.72
N LEU A 141 10.31 -6.73 4.28
CA LEU A 141 10.39 -7.93 5.11
C LEU A 141 11.82 -8.43 5.30
N ASN A 142 12.82 -7.79 4.70
CA ASN A 142 14.21 -8.29 4.75
C ASN A 142 14.68 -8.50 6.20
N HIS A 143 14.43 -7.52 7.08
CA HIS A 143 14.79 -7.63 8.49
C HIS A 143 14.03 -8.76 9.21
N LEU A 144 12.78 -8.99 8.87
CA LEU A 144 12.01 -10.12 9.40
C LEU A 144 12.62 -11.48 8.97
N TYR A 145 13.07 -11.59 7.72
CA TYR A 145 13.72 -12.82 7.25
C TYR A 145 15.09 -13.04 7.89
N GLU A 146 15.84 -11.99 8.18
CA GLU A 146 17.06 -12.06 9.01
C GLU A 146 16.72 -12.64 10.39
N LYS A 147 15.66 -12.15 11.04
CA LYS A 147 15.19 -12.67 12.33
C LYS A 147 14.72 -14.13 12.25
N TYR A 148 14.07 -14.53 11.16
CA TYR A 148 13.70 -15.93 10.95
C TYR A 148 14.95 -16.83 10.88
N GLN A 149 15.99 -16.40 10.19
CA GLN A 149 17.26 -17.14 10.12
C GLN A 149 17.97 -17.21 11.48
N GLU A 150 18.08 -16.08 12.20
CA GLU A 150 18.67 -16.02 13.53
C GLU A 150 17.98 -16.98 14.53
N ASN A 151 16.67 -17.15 14.41
CA ASN A 151 15.86 -18.00 15.28
C ASN A 151 15.56 -19.40 14.71
N ASN A 152 16.18 -19.80 13.60
CA ASN A 152 15.98 -21.07 12.92
C ASN A 152 14.49 -21.35 12.57
N ILE A 153 13.71 -20.31 12.25
CA ILE A 153 12.29 -20.43 11.90
C ILE A 153 12.14 -20.94 10.47
N GLN A 154 11.40 -22.02 10.30
CA GLN A 154 11.04 -22.53 8.99
C GLN A 154 9.78 -21.83 8.47
N TYR A 155 9.88 -21.26 7.28
CA TYR A 155 8.78 -20.52 6.67
C TYR A 155 8.57 -20.89 5.20
N VAL A 156 7.36 -20.61 4.71
CA VAL A 156 6.94 -20.74 3.31
C VAL A 156 6.48 -19.39 2.82
N GLU A 157 7.09 -18.90 1.76
CA GLU A 157 6.69 -17.63 1.18
C GLU A 157 5.55 -17.81 0.18
N PHE A 158 4.53 -16.97 0.33
CA PHE A 158 3.44 -16.80 -0.60
C PHE A 158 3.63 -15.48 -1.34
N ILE A 159 4.24 -15.57 -2.53
CA ILE A 159 4.61 -14.40 -3.34
C ILE A 159 3.42 -13.97 -4.20
N ARG A 160 3.13 -12.66 -4.19
CA ARG A 160 2.06 -12.10 -5.01
C ARG A 160 2.46 -11.97 -6.46
N ASP A 161 3.49 -11.18 -6.73
CA ASP A 161 3.91 -10.80 -8.07
C ASP A 161 5.42 -10.98 -8.23
N THR A 162 5.84 -11.39 -9.40
CA THR A 162 7.26 -11.44 -9.76
C THR A 162 7.43 -11.09 -11.24
N LYS A 163 8.56 -10.48 -11.57
CA LYS A 163 8.97 -10.27 -12.96
C LYS A 163 9.75 -11.47 -13.45
N VAL A 164 9.71 -11.73 -14.76
CA VAL A 164 10.46 -12.85 -15.38
C VAL A 164 11.93 -12.86 -14.93
N LYS A 165 12.60 -11.71 -14.98
CA LYS A 165 14.00 -11.59 -14.56
C LYS A 165 14.20 -11.95 -13.09
N ASP A 166 13.35 -11.45 -12.22
CA ASP A 166 13.44 -11.66 -10.77
C ASP A 166 13.14 -13.10 -10.39
N PHE A 167 12.19 -13.75 -11.11
CA PHE A 167 11.89 -15.16 -10.97
C PHE A 167 13.14 -16.03 -11.23
N PHE A 168 13.82 -15.82 -12.36
CA PHE A 168 15.04 -16.59 -12.68
C PHE A 168 16.18 -16.31 -11.70
N ILE A 169 16.35 -15.07 -11.24
CA ILE A 169 17.32 -14.73 -10.19
C ILE A 169 16.99 -15.48 -8.88
N ASN A 170 15.72 -15.54 -8.50
CA ASN A 170 15.30 -16.24 -7.28
C ASN A 170 15.61 -17.74 -7.36
N ILE A 171 15.39 -18.38 -8.50
CA ILE A 171 15.68 -19.82 -8.66
C ILE A 171 17.19 -20.09 -8.72
N PHE A 172 17.90 -19.44 -9.65
CA PHE A 172 19.26 -19.84 -9.98
C PHE A 172 20.33 -19.28 -9.03
N LYS A 173 20.14 -18.03 -8.56
CA LYS A 173 21.11 -17.40 -7.66
C LYS A 173 20.79 -17.60 -6.20
N ARG A 174 19.50 -17.46 -5.83
CA ARG A 174 19.07 -17.47 -4.43
C ARG A 174 18.55 -18.81 -3.95
N ARG A 175 18.31 -19.76 -4.86
CA ARG A 175 17.76 -21.10 -4.57
C ARG A 175 16.51 -21.06 -3.67
N ARG A 176 15.66 -20.06 -3.90
CA ARG A 176 14.51 -19.73 -3.06
C ARG A 176 13.26 -20.48 -3.56
N PHE A 177 12.75 -21.41 -2.77
CA PHE A 177 11.47 -22.06 -3.00
C PHE A 177 10.35 -21.17 -2.47
N ALA A 178 9.30 -20.95 -3.28
CA ALA A 178 8.17 -20.10 -2.91
C ALA A 178 6.91 -20.51 -3.69
N ILE A 179 5.75 -20.08 -3.20
CA ILE A 179 4.45 -20.33 -3.84
C ILE A 179 3.94 -19.01 -4.43
N TYR A 180 3.79 -18.97 -5.73
CA TYR A 180 3.23 -17.83 -6.45
C TYR A 180 1.70 -17.95 -6.48
N TYR A 181 1.02 -17.50 -5.44
CA TYR A 181 -0.41 -17.76 -5.25
C TYR A 181 -1.31 -17.04 -6.24
N THR A 182 -0.89 -15.93 -6.84
CA THR A 182 -1.64 -15.23 -7.89
C THR A 182 -1.84 -16.05 -9.14
N VAL A 183 -0.95 -17.00 -9.38
CA VAL A 183 -1.10 -17.99 -10.47
C VAL A 183 -2.33 -18.87 -10.24
N ILE A 184 -2.61 -19.25 -9.00
CA ILE A 184 -3.81 -20.01 -8.64
C ILE A 184 -5.05 -19.20 -9.01
N ILE A 185 -5.06 -17.91 -8.66
CA ILE A 185 -6.14 -16.98 -8.99
C ILE A 185 -6.32 -16.89 -10.49
N PHE A 186 -5.22 -16.72 -11.23
CA PHE A 186 -5.23 -16.64 -12.69
C PHE A 186 -5.85 -17.89 -13.34
N PHE A 187 -5.46 -19.09 -12.91
CA PHE A 187 -6.03 -20.32 -13.46
C PHE A 187 -7.47 -20.58 -13.03
N VAL A 188 -7.85 -20.19 -11.80
CA VAL A 188 -9.25 -20.21 -11.39
C VAL A 188 -10.08 -19.26 -12.26
N ASP A 189 -9.59 -18.07 -12.54
CA ASP A 189 -10.24 -17.09 -13.42
C ASP A 189 -10.38 -17.65 -14.84
N LEU A 190 -9.28 -18.18 -15.41
CA LEU A 190 -9.24 -18.74 -16.75
C LEU A 190 -10.19 -19.93 -16.94
N LEU A 191 -10.27 -20.83 -15.95
CA LEU A 191 -11.08 -22.04 -16.01
C LEU A 191 -12.54 -21.83 -15.56
N SER A 192 -12.84 -20.70 -14.99
CA SER A 192 -14.20 -20.39 -14.53
C SER A 192 -15.02 -19.84 -15.68
N LYS A 193 -16.18 -20.45 -15.91
CA LYS A 193 -17.18 -19.87 -16.81
C LYS A 193 -17.76 -18.63 -16.18
N LYS A 194 -17.79 -17.53 -16.92
CA LYS A 194 -18.51 -16.32 -16.47
C LYS A 194 -19.98 -16.67 -16.30
N ASP A 195 -20.48 -16.55 -15.10
CA ASP A 195 -21.89 -16.71 -14.82
C ASP A 195 -22.65 -15.56 -15.50
N LYS A 196 -23.55 -15.90 -16.43
CA LYS A 196 -24.37 -14.93 -17.16
C LYS A 196 -25.64 -14.54 -16.37
N ASN A 197 -25.92 -15.22 -15.27
CA ASN A 197 -27.14 -15.01 -14.48
C ASN A 197 -26.91 -13.99 -13.33
N SER A 198 -26.15 -12.94 -13.57
CA SER A 198 -26.04 -11.85 -12.60
C SER A 198 -27.38 -11.13 -12.46
N LYS A 199 -27.86 -10.99 -11.23
CA LYS A 199 -28.98 -10.08 -10.92
C LYS A 199 -28.64 -8.69 -11.49
N HIS A 200 -29.61 -8.04 -12.09
CA HIS A 200 -29.41 -6.70 -12.62
C HIS A 200 -29.46 -5.69 -11.46
N PRO A 201 -28.51 -4.76 -11.39
CA PRO A 201 -28.56 -3.70 -10.40
C PRO A 201 -29.75 -2.78 -10.64
N GLN A 202 -30.34 -2.27 -9.57
CA GLN A 202 -31.45 -1.33 -9.62
C GLN A 202 -30.96 0.12 -9.79
N ASP A 203 -29.75 0.40 -9.36
CA ASP A 203 -29.13 1.72 -9.42
C ASP A 203 -27.62 1.66 -9.63
N PHE A 204 -27.00 2.84 -9.74
CA PHE A 204 -25.57 2.96 -10.00
C PHE A 204 -24.70 2.49 -8.81
N TYR A 205 -25.13 2.70 -7.56
CA TYR A 205 -24.38 2.22 -6.39
C TYR A 205 -24.32 0.70 -6.33
N GLN A 206 -25.42 0.04 -6.69
CA GLN A 206 -25.44 -1.41 -6.83
C GLN A 206 -24.51 -1.87 -7.94
N SER A 207 -24.49 -1.18 -9.09
CA SER A 207 -23.63 -1.53 -10.22
C SER A 207 -22.16 -1.57 -9.87
N ILE A 208 -21.70 -0.70 -8.96
CA ILE A 208 -20.32 -0.67 -8.51
C ILE A 208 -19.95 -1.98 -7.82
N LEU A 209 -20.71 -2.44 -6.82
CA LEU A 209 -20.42 -3.71 -6.15
C LEU A 209 -20.72 -4.93 -7.01
N TYR A 210 -21.78 -4.90 -7.80
CA TYR A 210 -22.13 -6.00 -8.72
C TYR A 210 -21.06 -6.23 -9.79
N SER A 211 -20.28 -5.22 -10.16
CA SER A 211 -19.12 -5.38 -11.04
C SER A 211 -18.05 -6.33 -10.47
N TYR A 212 -18.08 -6.59 -9.15
CA TYR A 212 -17.21 -7.54 -8.47
C TYR A 212 -17.85 -8.93 -8.26
N HIS A 213 -19.07 -9.17 -8.74
CA HIS A 213 -19.75 -10.48 -8.57
C HIS A 213 -18.87 -11.65 -9.02
N TYR A 214 -18.38 -11.59 -10.25
CA TYR A 214 -17.47 -12.60 -10.79
C TYR A 214 -16.13 -12.65 -10.01
N SER A 215 -15.60 -11.52 -9.60
CA SER A 215 -14.37 -11.47 -8.80
C SER A 215 -14.56 -12.13 -7.41
N ASN A 216 -15.73 -11.97 -6.80
CA ASN A 216 -16.09 -12.66 -5.55
C ASN A 216 -16.13 -14.20 -5.76
N PHE A 217 -16.68 -14.66 -6.87
CA PHE A 217 -16.70 -16.08 -7.19
C PHE A 217 -15.27 -16.64 -7.37
N VAL A 218 -14.40 -15.93 -8.11
CA VAL A 218 -12.99 -16.30 -8.28
C VAL A 218 -12.27 -16.29 -6.92
N LEU A 219 -12.49 -15.27 -6.10
CA LEU A 219 -11.92 -15.16 -4.76
C LEU A 219 -12.34 -16.37 -3.90
N LYS A 220 -13.62 -16.72 -3.90
CA LYS A 220 -14.14 -17.87 -3.14
C LYS A 220 -13.48 -19.19 -3.56
N LYS A 221 -13.39 -19.46 -4.86
CA LYS A 221 -12.76 -20.67 -5.39
C LYS A 221 -11.25 -20.72 -5.12
N SER A 222 -10.56 -19.61 -5.32
CA SER A 222 -9.13 -19.52 -5.06
C SER A 222 -8.80 -19.72 -3.58
N THR A 223 -9.60 -19.13 -2.69
CA THR A 223 -9.47 -19.31 -1.25
C THR A 223 -9.60 -20.79 -0.84
N LEU A 224 -10.55 -21.52 -1.44
CA LEU A 224 -10.71 -22.95 -1.20
C LEU A 224 -9.47 -23.78 -1.60
N ILE A 225 -8.85 -23.44 -2.73
CA ILE A 225 -7.60 -24.11 -3.17
C ILE A 225 -6.47 -23.78 -2.20
N ILE A 226 -6.34 -22.52 -1.80
CA ILE A 226 -5.31 -22.07 -0.85
C ILE A 226 -5.49 -22.75 0.50
N GLU A 227 -6.72 -22.95 0.99
CA GLU A 227 -6.95 -23.74 2.23
C GLU A 227 -6.40 -25.15 2.12
N LYS A 228 -6.60 -25.83 0.96
CA LYS A 228 -6.04 -27.17 0.76
C LYS A 228 -4.52 -27.14 0.79
N ILE A 229 -3.91 -26.12 0.16
CA ILE A 229 -2.45 -25.94 0.19
C ILE A 229 -1.96 -25.71 1.61
N PHE A 230 -2.63 -24.87 2.41
CA PHE A 230 -2.28 -24.62 3.81
C PHE A 230 -2.33 -25.90 4.66
N LYS A 231 -3.37 -26.72 4.47
CA LYS A 231 -3.47 -28.04 5.15
C LYS A 231 -2.34 -28.98 4.77
N ILE A 232 -2.06 -29.11 3.46
CA ILE A 232 -1.00 -29.98 2.94
C ILE A 232 0.38 -29.54 3.47
N LEU A 233 0.63 -28.23 3.50
CA LEU A 233 1.88 -27.64 3.99
C LEU A 233 1.95 -27.54 5.52
N ARG A 234 0.91 -27.93 6.23
CA ARG A 234 0.81 -27.84 7.70
C ARG A 234 1.12 -26.43 8.20
N ILE A 235 0.54 -25.42 7.57
CA ILE A 235 0.69 -24.02 8.00
C ILE A 235 0.02 -23.88 9.38
N ASP A 236 0.80 -23.45 10.37
CA ASP A 236 0.36 -23.29 11.75
C ASP A 236 0.04 -21.84 12.08
N LYS A 237 0.85 -20.91 11.57
CA LYS A 237 0.66 -19.47 11.71
C LYS A 237 0.89 -18.79 10.38
N PHE A 238 0.27 -17.64 10.18
CA PHE A 238 0.36 -16.92 8.92
C PHE A 238 0.68 -15.44 9.12
N VAL A 239 1.82 -14.99 8.62
CA VAL A 239 2.29 -13.62 8.74
C VAL A 239 1.93 -12.82 7.49
N LEU A 240 1.30 -11.67 7.69
CA LEU A 240 1.00 -10.67 6.65
C LEU A 240 1.30 -9.27 7.16
N ILE A 241 1.60 -8.37 6.22
CA ILE A 241 1.83 -6.96 6.59
C ILE A 241 0.51 -6.34 7.08
N SER A 242 -0.59 -6.57 6.33
CA SER A 242 -1.95 -6.14 6.67
C SER A 242 -2.96 -6.86 5.79
N PHE A 243 -4.23 -6.84 6.18
CA PHE A 243 -5.30 -7.25 5.29
C PHE A 243 -5.43 -6.26 4.12
N SER A 244 -5.62 -6.78 2.92
CA SER A 244 -5.84 -5.99 1.69
C SER A 244 -6.49 -6.85 0.61
N SER A 245 -7.02 -6.25 -0.47
CA SER A 245 -7.52 -7.01 -1.62
C SER A 245 -6.48 -8.00 -2.16
N ARG A 246 -5.21 -7.63 -2.07
CA ARG A 246 -4.09 -8.45 -2.54
C ARG A 246 -3.79 -9.64 -1.65
N SER A 247 -3.99 -9.55 -0.34
CA SER A 247 -3.76 -10.62 0.63
C SER A 247 -5.03 -11.37 1.05
N ALA A 248 -6.20 -10.91 0.62
CA ALA A 248 -7.51 -11.42 1.08
C ALA A 248 -7.66 -12.94 0.91
N HIS A 249 -7.24 -13.51 -0.23
CA HIS A 249 -7.30 -14.94 -0.48
C HIS A 249 -6.57 -15.76 0.59
N LEU A 250 -5.36 -15.30 0.97
CA LEU A 250 -4.52 -15.95 1.96
C LEU A 250 -5.05 -15.71 3.38
N ALA A 251 -5.42 -14.46 3.70
CA ALA A 251 -5.92 -14.09 5.01
C ALA A 251 -7.22 -14.84 5.34
N ILE A 252 -8.19 -14.85 4.42
CA ILE A 252 -9.47 -15.55 4.62
C ILE A 252 -9.25 -17.07 4.68
N ALA A 253 -8.35 -17.63 3.87
CA ALA A 253 -8.00 -19.05 3.94
C ALA A 253 -7.41 -19.43 5.31
N ALA A 254 -6.46 -18.65 5.82
CA ALA A 254 -5.89 -18.86 7.14
C ALA A 254 -6.96 -18.81 8.24
N LYS A 255 -7.75 -17.74 8.27
CA LYS A 255 -8.78 -17.54 9.28
C LYS A 255 -9.90 -18.61 9.23
N SER A 256 -10.29 -19.06 8.03
CA SER A 256 -11.29 -20.10 7.86
C SER A 256 -10.84 -21.48 8.36
N LEU A 257 -9.54 -21.68 8.49
CA LEU A 257 -8.91 -22.88 9.05
C LEU A 257 -8.55 -22.74 10.54
N GLY A 258 -8.78 -21.57 11.15
CA GLY A 258 -8.36 -21.27 12.52
C GLY A 258 -6.84 -21.08 12.66
N ILE A 259 -6.13 -20.85 11.57
CA ILE A 259 -4.71 -20.51 11.57
C ILE A 259 -4.54 -19.08 12.09
N LYS A 260 -3.73 -18.91 13.16
CA LYS A 260 -3.46 -17.59 13.75
C LYS A 260 -2.80 -16.68 12.73
N THR A 261 -3.40 -15.51 12.49
CA THR A 261 -2.87 -14.51 11.59
C THR A 261 -2.16 -13.41 12.37
N ILE A 262 -0.92 -13.10 11.97
CA ILE A 262 -0.06 -12.10 12.59
C ILE A 262 0.19 -11.00 11.57
N GLY A 263 -0.14 -9.76 11.93
CA GLY A 263 0.08 -8.58 11.11
C GLY A 263 1.02 -7.61 11.78
N ILE A 264 1.63 -6.74 10.99
CA ILE A 264 2.46 -5.65 11.50
C ILE A 264 2.35 -4.41 10.62
N MET A 265 2.25 -3.26 11.24
CA MET A 265 2.21 -1.96 10.59
C MET A 265 3.52 -1.72 9.82
N HIS A 266 3.43 -1.30 8.56
CA HIS A 266 4.59 -1.10 7.68
C HIS A 266 4.71 0.30 7.09
N GLY A 267 3.77 1.19 7.42
CA GLY A 267 3.71 2.59 7.00
C GLY A 267 2.71 3.34 7.85
N LEU A 268 2.78 4.66 7.85
CA LEU A 268 1.82 5.49 8.54
C LEU A 268 0.43 5.29 7.97
N GLN A 269 -0.55 5.16 8.84
CA GLN A 269 -1.94 4.89 8.48
C GLN A 269 -2.88 5.90 9.12
N GLN A 270 -3.92 6.27 8.40
CA GLN A 270 -4.90 7.25 8.82
C GLN A 270 -6.32 6.80 8.48
N LYS A 271 -7.25 7.04 9.43
CA LYS A 271 -8.65 6.59 9.34
C LYS A 271 -9.43 7.16 8.15
N ASP A 272 -9.04 8.34 7.68
CA ASP A 272 -9.74 9.06 6.61
C ASP A 272 -9.28 8.65 5.20
N TYR A 273 -8.28 7.78 5.12
CA TYR A 273 -7.81 7.19 3.87
C TYR A 273 -8.31 5.74 3.71
N ALA A 274 -8.18 5.16 2.50
CA ALA A 274 -8.67 3.80 2.19
C ALA A 274 -7.79 2.70 2.79
N VAL A 275 -7.63 2.73 4.10
CA VAL A 275 -6.95 1.67 4.84
C VAL A 275 -8.00 0.67 5.29
N TYR A 276 -7.79 -0.61 4.99
CA TYR A 276 -8.74 -1.66 5.34
C TYR A 276 -9.04 -1.72 6.84
N GLU A 277 -8.04 -1.47 7.69
CA GLU A 277 -8.20 -1.46 9.14
C GLU A 277 -9.30 -0.47 9.60
N PHE A 278 -9.54 0.61 8.84
CA PHE A 278 -10.46 1.69 9.22
C PHE A 278 -11.74 1.75 8.36
N MET A 279 -12.19 0.62 7.81
CA MET A 279 -13.47 0.54 7.09
C MET A 279 -14.64 0.80 8.06
N GLN A 280 -15.17 2.03 8.11
CA GLN A 280 -16.16 2.42 9.11
C GLN A 280 -17.52 1.73 8.95
N SER A 281 -17.88 1.35 7.73
CA SER A 281 -19.09 0.60 7.43
C SER A 281 -19.00 -0.90 7.74
N TYR A 282 -17.82 -1.42 8.09
CA TYR A 282 -17.65 -2.84 8.42
C TYR A 282 -18.29 -3.16 9.79
N GLN A 283 -19.34 -3.96 9.78
CA GLN A 283 -20.10 -4.33 10.99
C GLN A 283 -20.25 -5.84 11.16
N GLU A 284 -19.44 -6.63 10.42
CA GLU A 284 -19.55 -8.09 10.46
C GLU A 284 -19.07 -8.67 11.80
N ASN A 285 -19.72 -9.76 12.22
CA ASN A 285 -19.34 -10.47 13.44
C ASN A 285 -17.95 -11.11 13.32
N LYS A 286 -17.66 -11.79 12.19
CA LYS A 286 -16.35 -12.35 11.92
C LYS A 286 -15.40 -11.29 11.40
N LYS A 287 -14.34 -11.06 12.15
CA LYS A 287 -13.31 -10.08 11.81
C LYS A 287 -12.34 -10.62 10.74
N ILE A 288 -12.10 -9.83 9.69
CA ILE A 288 -11.18 -10.18 8.59
C ILE A 288 -9.75 -9.67 8.82
N GLY A 289 -9.54 -8.77 9.76
CA GLY A 289 -8.22 -8.30 10.17
C GLY A 289 -7.40 -9.38 10.86
N CYS A 290 -6.14 -9.11 11.14
CA CYS A 290 -5.25 -10.05 11.80
C CYS A 290 -5.70 -10.36 13.24
N ASP A 291 -5.44 -11.58 13.70
CA ASP A 291 -5.75 -11.97 15.08
C ASP A 291 -4.82 -11.29 16.08
N VAL A 292 -3.58 -11.02 15.66
CA VAL A 292 -2.62 -10.17 16.38
C VAL A 292 -2.01 -9.18 15.40
N TYR A 293 -1.94 -7.91 15.76
CA TYR A 293 -1.43 -6.84 14.90
C TYR A 293 -0.52 -5.90 15.67
N GLY A 294 0.74 -5.87 15.26
CA GLY A 294 1.76 -5.02 15.83
C GLY A 294 1.70 -3.59 15.28
N VAL A 295 1.75 -2.61 16.16
CA VAL A 295 1.76 -1.18 15.80
C VAL A 295 3.00 -0.49 16.33
N TRP A 296 3.41 0.59 15.68
CA TRP A 296 4.72 1.22 15.89
C TRP A 296 4.87 1.96 17.22
N SER A 297 3.78 2.50 17.78
CA SER A 297 3.81 3.34 18.98
C SER A 297 2.57 3.17 19.83
N LEU A 298 2.61 3.66 21.06
CA LEU A 298 1.44 3.72 21.95
C LEU A 298 0.33 4.61 21.37
N TYR A 299 0.70 5.68 20.65
CA TYR A 299 -0.29 6.51 19.94
C TYR A 299 -1.08 5.66 18.92
N TYR A 300 -0.37 4.88 18.09
CA TYR A 300 -1.04 4.01 17.14
C TYR A 300 -1.80 2.87 17.81
N LEU A 301 -1.35 2.37 18.95
CA LEU A 301 -2.08 1.37 19.71
C LEU A 301 -3.49 1.87 20.07
N GLU A 302 -3.59 3.06 20.65
CA GLU A 302 -4.88 3.66 21.01
C GLU A 302 -5.68 4.08 19.76
N TYR A 303 -5.00 4.56 18.72
CA TYR A 303 -5.63 4.93 17.46
C TYR A 303 -6.31 3.74 16.77
N PHE A 304 -5.61 2.59 16.67
CA PHE A 304 -6.15 1.38 16.05
C PHE A 304 -7.27 0.77 16.89
N LYS A 305 -7.11 0.68 18.21
CA LYS A 305 -8.18 0.23 19.11
C LYS A 305 -9.47 1.05 18.95
N LYS A 306 -9.32 2.36 18.79
CA LYS A 306 -10.47 3.28 18.65
C LYS A 306 -11.15 3.19 17.29
N TYR A 307 -10.39 3.11 16.21
CA TYR A 307 -10.90 3.31 14.86
C TYR A 307 -10.98 2.05 14.00
N SER A 308 -10.27 0.97 14.33
CA SER A 308 -10.39 -0.27 13.58
C SER A 308 -11.77 -0.89 13.73
N LYS A 309 -12.27 -1.46 12.64
CA LYS A 309 -13.55 -2.20 12.60
C LYS A 309 -13.38 -3.65 12.18
N ILE A 310 -12.28 -3.96 11.49
CA ILE A 310 -12.04 -5.31 10.95
C ILE A 310 -11.29 -6.24 11.91
N SER A 311 -10.71 -5.70 12.98
CA SER A 311 -10.01 -6.41 14.05
C SER A 311 -10.67 -6.14 15.40
N ASN A 312 -10.46 -7.01 16.36
CA ASN A 312 -10.85 -6.75 17.75
C ASN A 312 -9.85 -5.79 18.41
N ALA A 313 -10.28 -5.01 19.39
CA ALA A 313 -9.40 -4.09 20.10
C ALA A 313 -8.19 -4.79 20.74
N ASP A 314 -8.39 -5.99 21.28
CA ASP A 314 -7.34 -6.81 21.92
C ASP A 314 -6.34 -7.40 20.92
N SER A 315 -6.64 -7.36 19.63
CA SER A 315 -5.70 -7.80 18.59
C SER A 315 -4.49 -6.87 18.46
N PHE A 316 -4.61 -5.61 18.87
CA PHE A 316 -3.54 -4.62 18.69
C PHE A 316 -2.55 -4.65 19.84
N GLN A 317 -1.26 -4.68 19.50
CA GLN A 317 -0.15 -4.69 20.44
C GLN A 317 0.94 -3.72 20.01
N TYR A 318 1.64 -3.13 20.99
CA TYR A 318 2.82 -2.34 20.69
C TYR A 318 3.98 -3.27 20.27
N SER A 319 4.47 -3.11 19.05
CA SER A 319 5.53 -3.95 18.48
C SER A 319 6.82 -3.19 18.19
N GLY A 320 6.71 -1.90 17.93
CA GLY A 320 7.78 -1.13 17.32
C GLY A 320 7.81 -1.25 15.79
N LEU A 321 8.88 -0.77 15.19
CA LEU A 321 9.07 -0.70 13.74
C LEU A 321 9.40 -2.07 13.16
N LEU A 322 8.77 -2.45 12.04
CA LEU A 322 9.15 -3.68 11.31
C LEU A 322 10.63 -3.70 10.91
N ARG A 323 11.20 -2.53 10.70
CA ARG A 323 12.62 -2.31 10.47
C ARG A 323 13.08 -1.18 11.39
N PRO A 324 13.67 -1.47 12.55
CA PRO A 324 14.21 -0.44 13.40
C PRO A 324 15.34 0.30 12.66
N VAL A 325 15.39 1.60 12.83
CA VAL A 325 16.46 2.42 12.24
C VAL A 325 17.76 2.14 12.99
N LYS A 326 18.77 1.67 12.27
CA LYS A 326 20.13 1.49 12.79
C LYS A 326 20.79 2.88 12.79
N ASN A 327 21.54 3.19 13.86
CA ASN A 327 22.27 4.45 14.01
C ASN A 327 21.34 5.69 14.06
N ILE A 328 20.37 5.67 14.97
CA ILE A 328 19.82 6.93 15.45
C ILE A 328 20.97 7.57 16.23
N ASN A 329 21.81 8.35 15.54
CA ASN A 329 22.73 9.21 16.23
C ASN A 329 21.88 10.02 17.21
N GLN A 330 22.20 9.97 18.50
CA GLN A 330 21.73 10.98 19.42
C GLN A 330 21.99 12.29 18.71
N VAL A 331 20.99 13.15 18.67
CA VAL A 331 21.08 14.45 18.02
C VAL A 331 22.20 15.21 18.71
N ASP A 332 23.44 14.88 18.34
CA ASP A 332 24.57 15.70 18.68
C ASP A 332 24.27 17.05 18.08
N HIS A 333 24.25 18.05 18.96
CA HIS A 333 23.91 19.42 18.66
C HIS A 333 24.21 19.77 17.22
N PHE A 334 23.22 20.34 16.51
CA PHE A 334 23.44 21.02 15.24
C PHE A 334 24.58 22.03 15.48
N GLU A 335 25.84 21.62 15.33
CA GLU A 335 26.94 22.56 15.17
C GLU A 335 26.72 23.26 13.84
N ARG A 336 26.02 24.36 13.91
CA ARG A 336 25.86 25.26 12.78
C ARG A 336 27.22 25.77 12.38
N VAL A 337 27.73 25.24 11.31
CA VAL A 337 28.74 25.93 10.55
C VAL A 337 28.02 27.09 9.86
N SER A 338 28.17 28.30 10.38
CA SER A 338 27.47 29.53 10.00
C SER A 338 27.69 29.99 8.54
N GLU A 339 28.36 29.21 7.71
CA GLU A 339 28.73 29.54 6.35
C GLU A 339 28.14 28.60 5.28
N ASN A 340 27.43 27.55 5.65
CA ASN A 340 26.91 26.56 4.71
C ASN A 340 25.44 26.80 4.37
N LYS A 341 25.08 26.59 3.11
CA LYS A 341 23.68 26.56 2.63
C LYS A 341 22.88 25.51 3.39
N ILE A 342 21.60 25.82 3.64
CA ILE A 342 20.64 24.85 4.21
C ILE A 342 20.38 23.77 3.17
N LYS A 343 20.67 22.51 3.49
CA LYS A 343 20.49 21.37 2.59
C LYS A 343 19.12 20.75 2.74
N ILE A 344 18.36 20.78 1.67
CA ILE A 344 16.96 20.30 1.63
C ILE A 344 16.87 19.04 0.79
N LEU A 345 16.18 18.01 1.33
CA LEU A 345 15.76 16.84 0.59
C LEU A 345 14.25 16.93 0.29
N LEU A 346 13.91 17.20 -0.96
CA LEU A 346 12.53 17.12 -1.42
C LEU A 346 12.15 15.65 -1.67
N ILE A 347 11.15 15.15 -0.94
CA ILE A 347 10.63 13.79 -1.11
C ILE A 347 9.58 13.77 -2.21
N SER A 348 9.90 13.13 -3.32
CA SER A 348 8.97 12.95 -4.45
C SER A 348 7.84 11.99 -4.07
N GLU A 349 6.60 12.44 -4.30
CA GLU A 349 5.40 11.65 -4.00
C GLU A 349 4.44 11.65 -5.20
N PRO A 350 4.34 10.52 -5.93
CA PRO A 350 3.55 10.42 -7.16
C PRO A 350 2.04 10.67 -6.98
N LEU A 351 1.56 10.70 -5.76
CA LEU A 351 0.15 10.95 -5.47
C LEU A 351 -0.20 12.45 -5.51
N ILE A 352 0.81 13.33 -5.53
CA ILE A 352 0.65 14.77 -5.65
C ILE A 352 0.77 15.15 -7.13
N THR A 353 0.02 16.14 -7.57
CA THR A 353 0.19 16.64 -8.95
C THR A 353 1.51 17.43 -9.09
N VAL A 354 2.15 17.31 -10.23
CA VAL A 354 3.39 18.07 -10.52
C VAL A 354 3.16 19.56 -10.38
N SER A 355 2.00 20.06 -10.84
CA SER A 355 1.62 21.48 -10.76
C SER A 355 1.54 22.03 -9.32
N GLU A 356 1.27 21.17 -8.31
CA GLU A 356 1.27 21.60 -6.91
C GLU A 356 2.69 21.72 -6.33
N ILE A 357 3.64 20.93 -6.81
CA ILE A 357 5.04 20.92 -6.31
C ILE A 357 5.92 22.00 -6.96
N ILE A 358 5.73 22.29 -8.24
CA ILE A 358 6.57 23.25 -8.98
C ILE A 358 6.64 24.61 -8.30
N PRO A 359 5.56 25.24 -7.81
CA PRO A 359 5.66 26.53 -7.13
C PRO A 359 6.59 26.51 -5.91
N HIS A 360 6.54 25.44 -5.11
CA HIS A 360 7.41 25.26 -3.95
C HIS A 360 8.87 25.06 -4.36
N LEU A 361 9.13 24.26 -5.39
CA LEU A 361 10.47 24.10 -5.95
C LEU A 361 11.04 25.41 -6.46
N LYS A 362 10.26 26.19 -7.19
CA LYS A 362 10.68 27.52 -7.69
C LYS A 362 11.06 28.45 -6.55
N CYS A 363 10.31 28.44 -5.44
CA CYS A 363 10.63 29.22 -4.25
C CYS A 363 11.97 28.78 -3.65
N LEU A 364 12.19 27.49 -3.47
CA LEU A 364 13.43 26.96 -2.91
C LEU A 364 14.65 27.27 -3.77
N LEU A 365 14.54 27.10 -5.09
CA LEU A 365 15.66 27.32 -6.03
C LEU A 365 16.03 28.79 -6.24
N LYS A 366 15.14 29.73 -5.88
CA LYS A 366 15.44 31.17 -5.92
C LYS A 366 16.22 31.65 -4.70
N ASN A 367 16.36 30.84 -3.68
CA ASN A 367 17.03 31.23 -2.44
C ASN A 367 18.49 30.77 -2.44
N ASP A 368 19.43 31.69 -2.53
CA ASP A 368 20.86 31.41 -2.59
C ASP A 368 21.41 30.70 -1.36
N ASN A 369 20.72 30.77 -0.22
CA ASN A 369 21.10 30.11 1.02
C ASN A 369 20.57 28.66 1.13
N ILE A 370 19.91 28.15 0.07
CA ILE A 370 19.33 26.82 0.06
C ILE A 370 19.98 25.97 -1.04
N GLU A 371 20.27 24.72 -0.72
CA GLU A 371 20.68 23.67 -1.65
C GLU A 371 19.60 22.59 -1.68
N VAL A 372 18.99 22.34 -2.85
CA VAL A 372 17.90 21.36 -3.01
C VAL A 372 18.40 20.10 -3.69
N SER A 373 18.02 18.95 -3.14
CA SER A 373 18.15 17.64 -3.80
C SER A 373 16.79 16.94 -3.80
N ILE A 374 16.60 15.98 -4.70
CA ILE A 374 15.34 15.25 -4.82
C ILE A 374 15.54 13.78 -4.43
N LYS A 375 14.66 13.25 -3.58
CA LYS A 375 14.58 11.84 -3.25
C LYS A 375 13.42 11.22 -4.03
N VAL A 376 13.75 10.37 -5.00
CA VAL A 376 12.76 9.60 -5.75
C VAL A 376 12.46 8.26 -5.07
N ARG A 377 11.30 7.68 -5.37
CA ARG A 377 10.96 6.34 -4.86
C ARG A 377 11.87 5.27 -5.47
N PRO A 378 12.34 4.32 -4.67
CA PRO A 378 13.36 3.35 -5.12
C PRO A 378 12.94 2.38 -6.21
N MET A 379 11.68 2.25 -6.55
CA MET A 379 11.19 1.16 -7.40
C MET A 379 10.52 1.59 -8.69
N ILE A 380 10.39 2.85 -8.92
CA ILE A 380 9.69 3.37 -10.09
C ILE A 380 10.74 4.09 -10.92
N LYS A 381 10.92 3.71 -12.21
CA LYS A 381 11.28 4.71 -13.22
C LYS A 381 10.29 5.81 -12.96
N ASP A 382 10.77 6.92 -12.44
CA ASP A 382 9.88 7.85 -11.82
C ASP A 382 9.24 8.69 -12.91
N ILE A 383 8.19 8.13 -13.56
CA ILE A 383 7.34 8.83 -14.51
C ILE A 383 6.91 10.20 -13.93
N TYR A 384 6.73 10.26 -12.62
CA TYR A 384 6.41 11.51 -11.93
C TYR A 384 7.58 12.49 -12.00
N TYR A 385 8.82 12.03 -11.77
CA TYR A 385 10.01 12.85 -11.92
C TYR A 385 10.26 13.25 -13.38
N GLU A 386 10.08 12.34 -14.33
CA GLU A 386 10.14 12.64 -15.75
C GLU A 386 9.12 13.73 -16.14
N ASN A 387 7.89 13.65 -15.64
CA ASN A 387 6.87 14.67 -15.82
C ASN A 387 7.22 16.00 -15.14
N MET A 388 7.90 15.97 -13.99
CA MET A 388 8.40 17.18 -13.34
C MET A 388 9.45 17.89 -14.22
N ILE A 389 10.40 17.16 -14.78
CA ILE A 389 11.40 17.71 -15.70
C ILE A 389 10.73 18.33 -16.94
N LEU A 390 9.74 17.64 -17.53
CA LEU A 390 9.02 18.15 -18.70
C LEU A 390 8.30 19.48 -18.42
N GLN A 391 7.77 19.67 -17.20
CA GLN A 391 7.06 20.91 -16.83
C GLN A 391 7.97 21.97 -16.21
N PHE A 392 9.13 21.58 -15.70
CA PHE A 392 10.09 22.46 -15.05
C PHE A 392 11.52 21.94 -15.28
N PRO A 393 12.13 22.25 -16.47
CA PRO A 393 13.44 21.72 -16.88
C PRO A 393 14.58 22.06 -15.93
N GLU A 394 14.49 23.16 -15.19
CA GLU A 394 15.53 23.65 -14.25
C GLU A 394 15.85 22.63 -13.13
N ILE A 395 14.97 21.67 -12.87
CA ILE A 395 15.24 20.60 -11.89
C ILE A 395 16.16 19.50 -12.44
N GLN A 396 16.45 19.49 -13.74
CA GLN A 396 17.27 18.45 -14.36
C GLN A 396 18.69 18.38 -13.78
N ASP A 397 19.21 19.53 -13.34
CA ASP A 397 20.55 19.65 -12.76
C ASP A 397 20.60 19.34 -11.26
N LEU A 398 19.44 19.10 -10.63
CA LEU A 398 19.39 18.77 -9.22
C LEU A 398 19.91 17.36 -8.97
N LYS A 399 20.59 17.20 -7.84
CA LYS A 399 21.07 15.90 -7.39
C LYS A 399 19.90 15.01 -6.99
N ILE A 400 19.90 13.77 -7.50
CA ILE A 400 18.85 12.79 -7.29
C ILE A 400 19.35 11.62 -6.47
N TYR A 401 18.55 11.22 -5.48
CA TYR A 401 18.80 10.08 -4.64
C TYR A 401 17.69 9.03 -4.82
N ASP A 402 18.06 7.80 -5.17
CA ASP A 402 17.14 6.68 -5.43
C ASP A 402 17.26 5.55 -4.40
N GLY A 403 18.16 5.67 -3.40
CA GLY A 403 18.43 4.67 -2.37
C GLY A 403 17.47 4.69 -1.18
N LYS A 404 17.87 4.05 -0.09
CA LYS A 404 17.15 4.13 1.19
C LYS A 404 17.30 5.53 1.79
N LEU A 405 16.31 5.95 2.60
CA LEU A 405 16.37 7.24 3.27
C LEU A 405 17.52 7.30 4.28
N GLU A 406 17.72 6.22 5.03
CA GLU A 406 18.79 6.08 6.03
C GLU A 406 20.22 6.28 5.46
N ASP A 407 20.43 5.97 4.16
CA ASP A 407 21.74 6.10 3.51
C ASP A 407 22.11 7.57 3.20
N VAL A 408 21.13 8.46 3.27
CA VAL A 408 21.29 9.86 2.83
C VAL A 408 20.84 10.89 3.85
N ALA A 409 20.11 10.50 4.87
CA ALA A 409 19.48 11.40 5.84
C ALA A 409 20.48 12.38 6.49
N ASP A 410 21.68 11.92 6.83
CA ASP A 410 22.71 12.75 7.47
C ASP A 410 23.22 13.90 6.59
N LYS A 411 23.01 13.81 5.28
CA LYS A 411 23.48 14.83 4.32
C LYS A 411 22.57 16.07 4.25
N PHE A 412 21.43 16.05 4.91
CA PHE A 412 20.38 17.06 4.81
C PHE A 412 19.97 17.58 6.18
N ASP A 413 19.54 18.84 6.20
CA ASP A 413 19.04 19.52 7.38
C ASP A 413 17.53 19.46 7.48
N VAL A 414 16.85 19.57 6.32
CA VAL A 414 15.40 19.66 6.22
C VAL A 414 14.85 18.71 5.17
N PHE A 415 13.79 18.01 5.50
CA PHE A 415 13.01 17.19 4.58
C PHE A 415 11.71 17.88 4.25
N VAL A 416 11.41 18.03 2.96
CA VAL A 416 10.22 18.71 2.47
C VAL A 416 9.40 17.73 1.60
N GLY A 417 8.11 17.68 1.79
CA GLY A 417 7.23 16.84 0.99
C GLY A 417 5.79 16.87 1.47
N SER A 418 4.98 15.91 1.08
CA SER A 418 3.57 15.87 1.49
C SER A 418 3.25 14.55 2.23
N ASN A 419 2.44 13.69 1.67
CA ASN A 419 1.84 12.53 2.32
C ASN A 419 2.72 11.26 2.34
N SER A 420 4.02 11.38 2.21
CA SER A 420 4.94 10.24 2.30
C SER A 420 5.36 9.97 3.75
N THR A 421 5.35 8.70 4.16
CA THR A 421 5.91 8.28 5.45
C THR A 421 7.36 8.80 5.66
N ALA A 422 8.14 8.86 4.58
CA ALA A 422 9.53 9.33 4.61
C ALA A 422 9.69 10.75 5.17
N ILE A 423 8.67 11.62 5.04
CA ILE A 423 8.71 12.97 5.62
C ILE A 423 8.70 12.90 7.16
N ILE A 424 7.87 12.04 7.70
CA ILE A 424 7.78 11.88 9.16
C ILE A 424 8.97 11.05 9.68
N GLU A 425 9.49 10.10 8.87
CA GLU A 425 10.70 9.34 9.18
C GLU A 425 11.93 10.24 9.36
N ALA A 426 11.95 11.46 8.81
CA ALA A 426 13.00 12.44 9.08
C ALA A 426 13.24 12.66 10.58
N SER A 427 12.19 12.60 11.41
CA SER A 427 12.29 12.72 12.86
C SER A 427 13.11 11.59 13.51
N LEU A 428 13.18 10.40 12.90
CA LEU A 428 14.03 9.30 13.37
C LEU A 428 15.52 9.61 13.24
N PHE A 429 15.87 10.50 12.31
CA PHE A 429 17.23 10.97 12.06
C PHE A 429 17.52 12.33 12.69
N GLY A 430 16.63 12.82 13.56
CA GLY A 430 16.77 14.14 14.17
C GLY A 430 16.64 15.31 13.19
N LYS A 431 15.97 15.11 12.04
CA LYS A 431 15.86 16.13 10.99
C LYS A 431 14.53 16.83 11.00
N ILE A 432 14.52 18.08 10.55
CA ILE A 432 13.32 18.90 10.41
C ILE A 432 12.45 18.36 9.29
N SER A 433 11.16 18.20 9.56
CA SER A 433 10.15 17.82 8.57
C SER A 433 9.24 18.99 8.27
N ILE A 434 9.06 19.30 6.98
CA ILE A 434 8.08 20.29 6.52
C ILE A 434 7.11 19.61 5.55
N LEU A 435 5.85 19.58 5.94
CA LEU A 435 4.78 19.01 5.13
C LEU A 435 4.14 20.09 4.26
N LEU A 436 4.04 19.79 2.97
CA LEU A 436 3.34 20.63 2.00
C LEU A 436 1.85 20.25 2.01
N ASN A 437 0.99 21.23 2.21
CA ASN A 437 -0.45 21.05 2.11
C ASN A 437 -0.87 21.02 0.64
N THR A 438 -1.37 19.88 0.20
CA THR A 438 -1.85 19.68 -1.16
C THR A 438 -3.37 19.66 -1.23
N VAL A 439 -3.93 20.03 -2.37
CA VAL A 439 -5.38 20.07 -2.57
C VAL A 439 -6.00 18.69 -2.36
N LYS A 440 -5.31 17.64 -2.82
CA LYS A 440 -5.83 16.27 -2.76
C LYS A 440 -5.79 15.64 -1.38
N PHE A 441 -4.73 15.90 -0.61
CA PHE A 441 -4.50 15.18 0.66
C PHE A 441 -4.60 16.08 1.89
N GLY A 442 -4.44 17.40 1.73
CA GLY A 442 -4.48 18.34 2.85
C GLY A 442 -3.48 17.96 3.95
N ASP A 443 -3.89 18.08 5.19
CA ASP A 443 -3.16 17.55 6.34
C ASP A 443 -3.41 16.04 6.48
N TYR A 444 -2.71 15.25 5.68
CA TYR A 444 -2.86 13.80 5.62
C TYR A 444 -2.59 13.11 6.96
N PHE A 445 -1.69 13.66 7.75
CA PHE A 445 -1.30 13.09 9.04
C PHE A 445 -2.01 13.73 10.26
N ASP A 446 -2.90 14.67 10.06
CA ASP A 446 -3.51 15.48 11.13
C ASP A 446 -2.45 16.16 12.03
N ILE A 447 -1.29 16.52 11.46
CA ILE A 447 -0.11 16.98 12.20
C ILE A 447 -0.41 18.23 13.04
N ASP A 448 -1.11 19.21 12.49
CA ASP A 448 -1.47 20.45 13.20
C ASP A 448 -2.34 20.20 14.43
N LYS A 449 -3.14 19.12 14.40
CA LYS A 449 -3.97 18.71 15.55
C LYS A 449 -3.18 17.91 16.58
N LEU A 450 -2.22 17.10 16.09
CA LEU A 450 -1.47 16.16 16.92
C LEU A 450 -0.30 16.83 17.65
N ILE A 451 0.29 17.88 17.05
CA ILE A 451 1.40 18.65 17.60
C ILE A 451 0.99 20.13 17.65
N PRO A 452 0.11 20.53 18.60
CA PRO A 452 -0.37 21.91 18.69
C PRO A 452 0.75 22.93 18.83
N GLY A 453 0.60 24.06 18.16
CA GLY A 453 1.54 25.19 18.24
C GLY A 453 2.67 25.13 17.22
N ARG A 454 2.65 24.15 16.31
CA ARG A 454 3.59 24.08 15.19
C ARG A 454 2.87 23.74 13.89
N GLN A 455 2.97 24.61 12.91
CA GLN A 455 2.58 24.32 11.55
C GLN A 455 3.71 23.54 10.89
N LEU A 456 3.65 22.20 10.92
CA LEU A 456 4.47 21.38 10.05
C LEU A 456 3.97 21.45 8.58
N LEU A 457 2.80 22.05 8.38
CA LEU A 457 2.08 22.10 7.12
C LEU A 457 2.18 23.49 6.49
N VAL A 458 2.85 23.59 5.35
CA VAL A 458 3.02 24.83 4.59
C VAL A 458 2.08 24.83 3.39
N LYS A 459 1.23 25.83 3.28
CA LYS A 459 0.29 26.00 2.15
C LYS A 459 0.85 26.89 1.05
N ASP A 460 1.55 27.94 1.46
CA ASP A 460 2.04 28.98 0.58
C ASP A 460 3.50 28.74 0.21
N PRO A 461 3.84 28.63 -1.09
CA PRO A 461 5.22 28.49 -1.55
C PRO A 461 6.15 29.63 -1.10
N GLU A 462 5.66 30.87 -1.02
CA GLU A 462 6.47 32.03 -0.60
C GLU A 462 6.80 31.97 0.89
N PHE A 463 5.92 31.36 1.68
CA PHE A 463 6.15 31.18 3.10
C PHE A 463 7.15 30.05 3.39
N LEU A 464 7.34 29.11 2.47
CA LEU A 464 8.16 27.91 2.69
C LEU A 464 9.61 28.27 3.06
N CYS A 465 10.24 29.19 2.33
CA CYS A 465 11.64 29.56 2.59
C CYS A 465 11.80 30.23 3.96
N LYS A 466 10.85 31.09 4.36
CA LYS A 466 10.82 31.72 5.69
C LYS A 466 10.63 30.70 6.81
N GLU A 467 9.75 29.73 6.59
CA GLU A 467 9.48 28.68 7.55
C GLU A 467 10.70 27.75 7.73
N ILE A 468 11.40 27.40 6.63
CA ILE A 468 12.63 26.62 6.70
C ILE A 468 13.68 27.35 7.54
N GLN A 469 13.94 28.61 7.24
CA GLN A 469 14.92 29.40 7.97
C GLN A 469 14.56 29.52 9.44
N PHE A 470 13.31 29.87 9.74
CA PHE A 470 12.81 29.97 11.12
C PHE A 470 13.01 28.69 11.91
N ARG A 471 12.71 27.53 11.31
CA ARG A 471 12.86 26.23 12.00
C ARG A 471 14.30 25.82 12.19
N VAL A 472 15.14 26.05 11.20
CA VAL A 472 16.57 25.77 11.31
C VAL A 472 17.21 26.64 12.40
N GLU A 473 16.72 27.87 12.63
CA GLU A 473 17.22 28.78 13.65
C GLU A 473 16.61 28.56 15.05
N ASN A 474 15.55 27.78 15.17
CA ASN A 474 14.81 27.64 16.41
C ASN A 474 15.19 26.34 17.16
N GLU A 475 15.89 26.47 18.30
CA GLU A 475 16.25 25.34 19.16
C GLU A 475 15.05 24.51 19.65
N ASN A 476 13.86 25.11 19.76
CA ASN A 476 12.64 24.39 20.14
C ASN A 476 12.20 23.35 19.09
N ASP A 477 12.76 23.34 17.88
CA ASP A 477 12.45 22.34 16.87
C ASP A 477 12.93 20.96 17.29
N LEU A 478 14.01 20.85 18.06
CA LEU A 478 14.48 19.57 18.61
C LEU A 478 13.40 18.91 19.46
N LYS A 479 12.68 19.66 20.31
CA LYS A 479 11.56 19.14 21.10
C LYS A 479 10.40 18.66 20.20
N THR A 480 10.16 19.35 19.10
CA THR A 480 9.13 18.95 18.13
C THR A 480 9.54 17.68 17.39
N ILE A 481 10.80 17.57 16.99
CA ILE A 481 11.34 16.36 16.35
C ILE A 481 11.21 15.16 17.29
N GLU A 482 11.65 15.28 18.54
CA GLU A 482 11.56 14.20 19.54
C GLU A 482 10.10 13.83 19.83
N LYS A 483 9.21 14.80 19.95
CA LYS A 483 7.78 14.55 20.14
C LYS A 483 7.17 13.83 18.94
N THR A 484 7.51 14.23 17.72
CA THR A 484 7.06 13.58 16.48
C THR A 484 7.57 12.13 16.40
N LYS A 485 8.85 11.92 16.69
CA LYS A 485 9.49 10.61 16.75
C LYS A 485 8.76 9.68 17.73
N HIS A 486 8.65 10.10 18.99
CA HIS A 486 7.97 9.31 20.00
C HIS A 486 6.53 8.98 19.65
N MET A 487 5.81 9.96 19.13
CA MET A 487 4.41 9.80 18.79
C MET A 487 4.19 8.78 17.68
N PHE A 488 4.92 8.89 16.57
CA PHE A 488 4.68 8.06 15.40
C PHE A 488 5.45 6.74 15.43
N PHE A 489 6.64 6.72 16.01
CA PHE A 489 7.56 5.58 15.93
C PHE A 489 7.87 4.93 17.29
N GLY A 490 7.47 5.55 18.40
CA GLY A 490 7.78 5.04 19.75
C GLY A 490 9.27 5.02 20.03
N ASP A 491 9.72 3.98 20.74
CA ASP A 491 11.11 3.84 21.21
C ASP A 491 12.01 3.08 20.23
N ASN A 492 11.63 2.97 18.95
CA ASN A 492 12.36 2.24 17.92
C ASN A 492 12.59 0.74 18.25
N ASN A 493 11.63 0.12 18.93
CA ASN A 493 11.67 -1.31 19.22
C ASN A 493 11.68 -2.16 17.94
N ASP A 494 12.27 -3.36 18.04
CA ASP A 494 12.37 -4.30 16.92
C ASP A 494 11.06 -5.07 16.69
N GLY A 495 10.21 -4.54 15.79
CA GLY A 495 8.95 -5.16 15.43
C GLY A 495 9.09 -6.49 14.68
N ALA A 496 10.23 -6.75 14.03
CA ALA A 496 10.49 -8.05 13.42
C ALA A 496 10.75 -9.11 14.50
N GLN A 497 11.48 -8.75 15.56
CA GLN A 497 11.64 -9.63 16.72
C GLN A 497 10.30 -9.88 17.40
N TRP A 498 9.47 -8.83 17.56
CA TRP A 498 8.11 -9.00 18.08
C TRP A 498 7.28 -10.00 17.25
N VAL A 499 7.38 -9.98 15.90
CA VAL A 499 6.72 -11.00 15.05
C VAL A 499 7.23 -12.40 15.39
N VAL A 500 8.54 -12.58 15.55
CA VAL A 500 9.15 -13.87 15.94
C VAL A 500 8.59 -14.34 17.28
N ASP A 501 8.44 -13.46 18.25
CA ASP A 501 7.92 -13.77 19.58
C ASP A 501 6.43 -14.20 19.55
N GLN A 502 5.69 -13.86 18.48
CA GLN A 502 4.32 -14.32 18.25
C GLN A 502 4.24 -15.71 17.60
N LEU A 503 5.36 -16.21 17.07
CA LEU A 503 5.45 -17.50 16.41
C LEU A 503 5.70 -18.62 17.42
#